data_aca1035db6551dc1b6ffaf9ca2ccb6e6
#
_entry.id   aca1035db6551dc1b6ffaf9ca2ccb6e6
#
_cell.length_a   1.000
_cell.length_b   1.000
_cell.length_c   1.000
_cell.angle_alpha   90.00
_cell.angle_beta   90.00
_cell.angle_gamma   90.00
#
_symmetry.space_group_name_H-M   'P 1'
#
loop_
_entity.id
_entity.type
_entity.pdbx_description
1 polymer ?
#
loop_
_entity_poly.entity_id
_entity_poly.type
_entity_poly.pdbx_seq_one_letter_code
_entity_poly.pdbx_strand_id
1 'polypeptide(L)'
;MIQSMTGYGATEQEGYKVEIRSVNQKGLDIGVRMPSLLMQYEVEIRSRIREAFQRGKVDVMISLTEQRQPAVTVNRELAKSMHDAFGRLQQELSLPGQIGIEFFSGYRDLILQSEPSHDSEALFGALAAAIHRLRTMRETEGAAMAAELCRILDGFEADYMSLCSIADGVVARLREKMTVKVAELLGSTELDEARLAQEVALIAQRSDIAEEIARLRSHIDQLRNALSAGDSAIGRRLDFLLQEMHREVNTIGSKADEIGVISLTIEMKNAVGRLREQSLNIQ
;
A
#
# COMPACT_ATOMS: atom_id res chain seq x y z
N MET A 1 3.68 -1.83 -13.36
CA MET A 1 3.03 -3.01 -12.71
C MET A 1 2.42 -2.57 -11.41
N ILE A 2 1.23 -3.07 -11.11
CA ILE A 2 0.54 -2.85 -9.84
C ILE A 2 1.33 -3.54 -8.72
N GLN A 3 1.59 -2.82 -7.61
CA GLN A 3 2.28 -3.34 -6.45
C GLN A 3 1.41 -3.20 -5.20
N SER A 4 1.53 -4.15 -4.29
CA SER A 4 0.98 -3.99 -2.93
C SER A 4 1.77 -2.95 -2.15
N MET A 5 1.10 -2.22 -1.26
CA MET A 5 1.76 -1.31 -0.31
C MET A 5 2.32 -2.04 0.91
N THR A 6 1.90 -3.28 1.16
CA THR A 6 2.36 -4.12 2.26
C THR A 6 3.40 -5.12 1.76
N GLY A 7 4.32 -5.52 2.62
CA GLY A 7 5.29 -6.54 2.30
C GLY A 7 6.38 -6.68 3.36
N TYR A 8 7.15 -7.74 3.19
CA TYR A 8 8.27 -8.10 4.06
C TYR A 8 9.44 -8.64 3.23
N GLY A 9 10.63 -8.19 3.53
CA GLY A 9 11.86 -8.71 2.94
C GLY A 9 12.91 -8.90 4.02
N ALA A 10 13.52 -10.06 4.10
CA ALA A 10 14.60 -10.33 5.04
C ALA A 10 15.76 -11.04 4.34
N THR A 11 16.96 -10.73 4.77
CA THR A 11 18.17 -11.42 4.35
C THR A 11 19.11 -11.59 5.54
N GLU A 12 19.89 -12.65 5.49
CA GLU A 12 20.99 -12.90 6.42
C GLU A 12 22.21 -13.28 5.59
N GLN A 13 23.16 -12.37 5.53
CA GLN A 13 24.38 -12.52 4.71
C GLN A 13 25.56 -11.84 5.41
N GLU A 14 26.72 -12.47 5.34
CA GLU A 14 28.02 -11.91 5.75
C GLU A 14 28.02 -11.27 7.17
N GLY A 15 27.30 -11.87 8.11
CA GLY A 15 27.21 -11.40 9.49
C GLY A 15 26.17 -10.31 9.74
N TYR A 16 25.37 -9.94 8.74
CA TYR A 16 24.25 -9.00 8.87
C TYR A 16 22.92 -9.67 8.62
N LYS A 17 21.95 -9.42 9.50
CA LYS A 17 20.55 -9.72 9.28
C LYS A 17 19.80 -8.42 9.06
N VAL A 18 19.21 -8.26 7.89
CA VAL A 18 18.42 -7.10 7.50
C VAL A 18 16.98 -7.52 7.27
N GLU A 19 16.06 -6.90 8.00
CA GLU A 19 14.63 -7.12 7.86
C GLU A 19 13.97 -5.79 7.49
N ILE A 20 13.16 -5.80 6.44
CA ILE A 20 12.45 -4.61 5.94
C ILE A 20 10.98 -4.95 5.90
N ARG A 21 10.16 -4.11 6.51
CA ARG A 21 8.71 -4.21 6.50
C ARG A 21 8.09 -2.95 5.92
N SER A 22 7.17 -3.12 4.99
CA SER A 22 6.38 -2.02 4.41
C SER A 22 4.93 -2.13 4.82
N VAL A 23 4.30 -0.99 5.18
CA VAL A 23 2.87 -0.89 5.45
C VAL A 23 2.29 0.34 4.76
N ASN A 24 0.98 0.31 4.50
CA ASN A 24 0.29 1.41 3.82
C ASN A 24 0.36 2.71 4.64
N GLN A 25 0.84 3.79 4.02
CA GLN A 25 0.84 5.15 4.58
C GLN A 25 0.79 6.20 3.46
N LYS A 26 0.19 7.38 3.71
CA LYS A 26 -0.02 8.43 2.70
C LYS A 26 1.27 9.05 2.14
N GLY A 27 2.36 9.03 2.90
CA GLY A 27 3.69 9.52 2.50
C GLY A 27 4.73 8.43 2.68
N LEU A 28 5.98 8.72 2.29
CA LEU A 28 7.11 7.85 2.61
C LEU A 28 7.63 8.21 4.00
N ASP A 29 7.51 7.28 4.93
CA ASP A 29 8.10 7.34 6.27
C ASP A 29 9.09 6.18 6.43
N ILE A 30 10.30 6.48 6.88
CA ILE A 30 11.38 5.49 6.98
C ILE A 30 11.84 5.41 8.43
N GLY A 31 11.56 4.28 9.07
CA GLY A 31 12.11 3.92 10.37
C GLY A 31 13.34 3.03 10.20
N VAL A 32 14.47 3.39 10.82
CA VAL A 32 15.67 2.55 10.82
C VAL A 32 16.03 2.23 12.25
N ARG A 33 16.20 0.94 12.56
CA ARG A 33 16.66 0.43 13.84
C ARG A 33 17.91 -0.41 13.62
N MET A 34 19.00 -0.02 14.24
CA MET A 34 20.27 -0.71 14.09
C MET A 34 21.15 -0.56 15.34
N PRO A 35 22.17 -1.39 15.52
CA PRO A 35 23.18 -1.21 16.56
C PRO A 35 23.90 0.14 16.44
N SER A 36 24.28 0.74 17.57
CA SER A 36 24.94 2.07 17.63
C SER A 36 26.18 2.20 16.75
N LEU A 37 26.93 1.11 16.61
CA LEU A 37 28.15 1.04 15.79
C LEU A 37 27.90 1.18 14.27
N LEU A 38 26.66 0.98 13.79
CA LEU A 38 26.28 1.16 12.39
C LEU A 38 25.62 2.53 12.12
N MET A 39 25.46 3.39 13.14
CA MET A 39 24.75 4.68 13.00
C MET A 39 25.37 5.61 11.95
N GLN A 40 26.67 5.51 11.70
CA GLN A 40 27.34 6.27 10.64
C GLN A 40 26.77 6.00 9.24
N TYR A 41 26.14 4.84 9.01
CA TYR A 41 25.54 4.45 7.75
C TYR A 41 24.05 4.80 7.61
N GLU A 42 23.41 5.38 8.65
CA GLU A 42 21.97 5.64 8.67
C GLU A 42 21.52 6.51 7.49
N VAL A 43 22.25 7.56 7.18
CA VAL A 43 21.91 8.50 6.10
C VAL A 43 21.91 7.80 4.75
N GLU A 44 22.90 6.96 4.49
CA GLU A 44 22.99 6.21 3.23
C GLU A 44 21.91 5.12 3.14
N ILE A 45 21.64 4.40 4.23
CA ILE A 45 20.54 3.42 4.31
C ILE A 45 19.20 4.10 3.96
N ARG A 46 18.91 5.25 4.56
CA ARG A 46 17.70 6.03 4.28
C ARG A 46 17.64 6.49 2.82
N SER A 47 18.78 6.88 2.23
CA SER A 47 18.86 7.27 0.81
C SER A 47 18.48 6.10 -0.09
N ARG A 48 19.08 4.93 0.10
CA ARG A 48 18.80 3.72 -0.70
C ARG A 48 17.35 3.27 -0.57
N ILE A 49 16.74 3.38 0.62
CA ILE A 49 15.33 3.08 0.82
C ILE A 49 14.45 4.10 0.07
N ARG A 50 14.81 5.40 0.11
CA ARG A 50 14.06 6.47 -0.59
C ARG A 50 14.12 6.33 -2.11
N GLU A 51 15.23 5.86 -2.64
CA GLU A 51 15.38 5.54 -4.07
C GLU A 51 14.55 4.31 -4.48
N ALA A 52 14.40 3.35 -3.54
CA ALA A 52 13.68 2.11 -3.80
C ALA A 52 12.15 2.25 -3.70
N PHE A 53 11.65 3.13 -2.82
CA PHE A 53 10.23 3.25 -2.50
C PHE A 53 9.78 4.71 -2.48
N GLN A 54 8.63 4.99 -3.11
CA GLN A 54 8.08 6.34 -3.21
C GLN A 54 7.04 6.64 -2.13
N ARG A 55 6.44 5.60 -1.50
CA ARG A 55 5.32 5.73 -0.57
C ARG A 55 5.26 4.55 0.40
N GLY A 56 4.58 4.76 1.52
CA GLY A 56 4.40 3.77 2.58
C GLY A 56 5.31 4.04 3.77
N LYS A 57 5.03 3.39 4.89
CA LYS A 57 5.95 3.35 6.02
C LYS A 57 6.86 2.13 5.85
N VAL A 58 8.16 2.37 5.81
CA VAL A 58 9.19 1.34 5.64
C VAL A 58 10.03 1.27 6.92
N ASP A 59 9.85 0.22 7.68
CA ASP A 59 10.65 -0.06 8.88
C ASP A 59 11.77 -1.03 8.53
N VAL A 60 13.00 -0.62 8.75
CA VAL A 60 14.23 -1.38 8.53
C VAL A 60 14.82 -1.75 9.87
N MET A 61 15.05 -3.03 10.10
CA MET A 61 15.75 -3.56 11.27
C MET A 61 17.04 -4.25 10.81
N ILE A 62 18.16 -3.80 11.37
CA ILE A 62 19.48 -4.38 11.11
C ILE A 62 20.01 -4.94 12.40
N SER A 63 20.44 -6.19 12.38
CA SER A 63 21.11 -6.85 13.49
C SER A 63 22.37 -7.59 13.00
N LEU A 64 23.31 -7.78 13.90
CA LEU A 64 24.51 -8.56 13.65
C LEU A 64 24.22 -10.01 14.05
N THR A 65 24.50 -10.95 13.15
CA THR A 65 24.32 -12.40 13.40
C THR A 65 25.56 -13.04 13.95
N GLU A 66 26.74 -12.49 13.65
CA GLU A 66 28.00 -12.89 14.24
C GLU A 66 28.50 -11.80 15.19
N GLN A 67 28.79 -12.16 16.42
CA GLN A 67 29.65 -11.36 17.27
C GLN A 67 31.08 -11.49 16.73
N ARG A 68 31.40 -10.72 15.67
CA ARG A 68 32.81 -10.52 15.33
C ARG A 68 33.46 -9.91 16.56
N GLN A 69 34.31 -10.70 17.25
CA GLN A 69 35.06 -10.16 18.37
C GLN A 69 35.79 -8.92 17.85
N PRO A 70 35.58 -7.75 18.45
CA PRO A 70 36.27 -6.56 18.00
C PRO A 70 37.75 -6.85 18.03
N ALA A 71 38.45 -6.66 16.92
CA ALA A 71 39.88 -6.71 16.90
C ALA A 71 40.38 -5.58 17.79
N VAL A 72 40.90 -5.95 18.97
CA VAL A 72 41.50 -4.97 19.87
C VAL A 72 42.86 -4.62 19.33
N THR A 73 42.98 -3.44 18.76
CA THR A 73 44.30 -2.89 18.33
C THR A 73 44.82 -1.98 19.42
N VAL A 74 46.14 -2.07 19.62
CA VAL A 74 46.83 -1.21 20.59
C VAL A 74 47.41 -0.02 19.85
N ASN A 75 47.04 1.19 20.23
CA ASN A 75 47.71 2.41 19.75
C ASN A 75 49.12 2.50 20.27
N ARG A 76 50.06 1.83 19.57
CA ARG A 76 51.47 1.73 19.98
C ARG A 76 52.17 3.07 20.04
N GLU A 77 51.81 4.00 19.13
CA GLU A 77 52.43 5.34 19.10
C GLU A 77 52.05 6.15 20.35
N LEU A 78 50.75 6.13 20.70
CA LEU A 78 50.29 6.79 21.91
C LEU A 78 50.89 6.16 23.15
N ALA A 79 50.90 4.82 23.26
CA ALA A 79 51.46 4.11 24.38
C ALA A 79 52.95 4.42 24.57
N LYS A 80 53.73 4.50 23.47
CA LYS A 80 55.13 4.88 23.49
C LYS A 80 55.31 6.35 23.91
N SER A 81 54.56 7.26 23.36
CA SER A 81 54.61 8.68 23.71
C SER A 81 54.28 8.92 25.18
N MET A 82 53.30 8.20 25.74
CA MET A 82 52.97 8.23 27.17
C MET A 82 54.11 7.70 28.02
N HIS A 83 54.66 6.53 27.67
CA HIS A 83 55.79 5.94 28.39
C HIS A 83 56.97 6.90 28.43
N ASP A 84 57.38 7.49 27.31
CA ASP A 84 58.49 8.42 27.20
C ASP A 84 58.25 9.74 27.97
N ALA A 85 57.01 10.26 27.98
CA ALA A 85 56.64 11.46 28.72
C ALA A 85 56.73 11.23 30.24
N PHE A 86 56.15 10.14 30.71
CA PHE A 86 56.18 9.79 32.14
C PHE A 86 57.58 9.35 32.60
N GLY A 87 58.37 8.72 31.72
CA GLY A 87 59.79 8.41 32.02
C GLY A 87 60.64 9.67 32.23
N ARG A 88 60.46 10.73 31.40
CA ARG A 88 61.09 12.03 31.60
C ARG A 88 60.66 12.68 32.92
N LEU A 89 59.35 12.70 33.20
CA LEU A 89 58.82 13.25 34.45
C LEU A 89 59.40 12.54 35.70
N GLN A 90 59.55 11.19 35.64
CA GLN A 90 60.09 10.40 36.65
C GLN A 90 61.58 10.78 36.97
N GLN A 91 62.36 11.01 35.89
CA GLN A 91 63.77 11.46 36.04
C GLN A 91 63.84 12.88 36.58
N GLU A 92 63.05 13.83 36.07
CA GLU A 92 63.04 15.22 36.53
C GLU A 92 62.64 15.36 37.99
N LEU A 93 61.70 14.56 38.47
CA LEU A 93 61.20 14.62 39.84
C LEU A 93 61.87 13.59 40.79
N SER A 94 62.81 12.82 40.27
CA SER A 94 63.51 11.75 41.02
C SER A 94 62.56 10.78 41.74
N LEU A 95 61.46 10.42 41.07
CA LEU A 95 60.44 9.53 41.61
C LEU A 95 60.91 8.05 41.57
N PRO A 96 60.76 7.30 42.69
CA PRO A 96 61.15 5.87 42.74
C PRO A 96 60.09 5.03 41.98
N GLY A 97 60.54 3.93 41.34
CA GLY A 97 59.68 2.94 40.72
C GLY A 97 60.05 2.69 39.25
N GLN A 98 59.25 1.83 38.58
CA GLN A 98 59.34 1.58 37.12
C GLN A 98 57.95 1.72 36.53
N ILE A 99 57.87 2.24 35.33
CA ILE A 99 56.61 2.33 34.57
C ILE A 99 56.33 0.93 34.01
N GLY A 100 55.50 0.17 34.72
CA GLY A 100 55.09 -1.15 34.32
C GLY A 100 53.82 -1.17 33.47
N ILE A 101 53.37 -2.36 33.07
CA ILE A 101 52.16 -2.56 32.28
C ILE A 101 50.89 -2.09 33.01
N GLU A 102 50.93 -2.13 34.37
CA GLU A 102 49.84 -1.67 35.23
C GLU A 102 49.51 -0.18 35.01
N PHE A 103 50.50 0.62 34.65
CA PHE A 103 50.32 2.03 34.33
C PHE A 103 49.33 2.21 33.17
N PHE A 104 49.44 1.40 32.13
CA PHE A 104 48.59 1.48 30.96
C PHE A 104 47.14 1.01 31.22
N SER A 105 46.90 0.24 32.30
CA SER A 105 45.57 -0.22 32.66
C SER A 105 44.61 0.91 33.00
N GLY A 106 45.13 2.01 33.57
CA GLY A 106 44.37 3.23 33.85
C GLY A 106 43.97 4.04 32.60
N TYR A 107 44.65 3.80 31.47
CA TYR A 107 44.47 4.52 30.20
C TYR A 107 44.00 3.59 29.07
N ARG A 108 43.42 2.43 29.43
CA ARG A 108 43.01 1.39 28.47
C ARG A 108 42.11 1.92 27.37
N ASP A 109 41.16 2.83 27.71
CA ASP A 109 40.18 3.37 26.76
C ASP A 109 40.81 4.33 25.73
N LEU A 110 42.02 4.83 25.99
CA LEU A 110 42.80 5.64 25.06
C LEU A 110 43.77 4.80 24.22
N ILE A 111 44.29 3.73 24.78
CA ILE A 111 45.34 2.88 24.20
C ILE A 111 44.75 1.71 23.43
N LEU A 112 43.64 1.13 23.93
CA LEU A 112 42.95 0.05 23.25
C LEU A 112 41.89 0.65 22.30
N GLN A 113 42.17 0.60 21.04
CA GLN A 113 41.21 0.93 20.00
C GLN A 113 40.52 -0.36 19.56
N SER A 114 39.24 -0.47 19.80
CA SER A 114 38.40 -1.44 19.11
C SER A 114 37.97 -0.81 17.82
N GLU A 115 38.67 -1.10 16.72
CA GLU A 115 38.08 -0.82 15.40
C GLU A 115 37.01 -1.87 15.17
N PRO A 116 35.75 -1.49 15.20
CA PRO A 116 34.70 -2.35 14.67
C PRO A 116 34.95 -2.46 13.16
N SER A 117 35.60 -3.52 12.70
CA SER A 117 35.70 -3.80 11.26
C SER A 117 34.33 -4.15 10.74
N HIS A 118 33.52 -3.11 10.49
CA HIS A 118 32.24 -3.28 9.81
C HIS A 118 32.49 -3.20 8.33
N ASP A 119 32.25 -4.30 7.67
CA ASP A 119 32.27 -4.38 6.23
C ASP A 119 31.00 -3.65 5.71
N SER A 120 31.21 -2.41 5.25
CA SER A 120 30.13 -1.60 4.69
C SER A 120 29.58 -2.20 3.39
N GLU A 121 30.40 -2.88 2.61
CA GLU A 121 30.03 -3.52 1.35
C GLU A 121 29.08 -4.69 1.65
N ALA A 122 29.43 -5.52 2.62
CA ALA A 122 28.58 -6.60 3.12
C ALA A 122 27.24 -6.10 3.67
N LEU A 123 27.24 -5.01 4.46
CA LEU A 123 26.01 -4.39 4.96
C LEU A 123 25.10 -3.93 3.82
N PHE A 124 25.65 -3.19 2.87
CA PHE A 124 24.87 -2.68 1.74
C PHE A 124 24.44 -3.78 0.77
N GLY A 125 25.22 -4.84 0.63
CA GLY A 125 24.83 -6.05 -0.08
C GLY A 125 23.61 -6.73 0.54
N ALA A 126 23.63 -6.93 1.87
CA ALA A 126 22.51 -7.48 2.62
C ALA A 126 21.27 -6.58 2.53
N LEU A 127 21.42 -5.25 2.63
CA LEU A 127 20.34 -4.29 2.46
C LEU A 127 19.71 -4.36 1.06
N ALA A 128 20.53 -4.39 0.01
CA ALA A 128 20.06 -4.50 -1.38
C ALA A 128 19.28 -5.80 -1.61
N ALA A 129 19.75 -6.92 -1.06
CA ALA A 129 19.05 -8.20 -1.14
C ALA A 129 17.69 -8.17 -0.41
N ALA A 130 17.62 -7.53 0.76
CA ALA A 130 16.36 -7.37 1.50
C ALA A 130 15.37 -6.47 0.74
N ILE A 131 15.83 -5.35 0.16
CA ILE A 131 15.02 -4.48 -0.71
C ILE A 131 14.47 -5.26 -1.91
N HIS A 132 15.31 -6.06 -2.56
CA HIS A 132 14.88 -6.85 -3.71
C HIS A 132 13.78 -7.85 -3.32
N ARG A 133 13.95 -8.57 -2.21
CA ARG A 133 12.94 -9.52 -1.71
C ARG A 133 11.61 -8.82 -1.38
N LEU A 134 11.67 -7.65 -0.73
CA LEU A 134 10.47 -6.86 -0.47
C LEU A 134 9.76 -6.43 -1.75
N ARG A 135 10.51 -5.97 -2.77
CA ARG A 135 9.93 -5.62 -4.09
C ARG A 135 9.26 -6.81 -4.75
N THR A 136 9.93 -7.94 -4.83
CA THR A 136 9.38 -9.17 -5.42
C THR A 136 8.09 -9.61 -4.71
N MET A 137 8.06 -9.55 -3.36
CA MET A 137 6.85 -9.85 -2.60
C MET A 137 5.71 -8.90 -2.94
N ARG A 138 5.97 -7.57 -2.97
CA ARG A 138 4.97 -6.55 -3.32
C ARG A 138 4.44 -6.69 -4.74
N GLU A 139 5.29 -7.07 -5.69
CA GLU A 139 4.89 -7.34 -7.08
C GLU A 139 4.01 -8.58 -7.19
N THR A 140 4.37 -9.66 -6.50
CA THR A 140 3.59 -10.90 -6.49
C THR A 140 2.21 -10.68 -5.85
N GLU A 141 2.17 -10.00 -4.70
CA GLU A 141 0.93 -9.67 -4.00
C GLU A 141 0.08 -8.69 -4.82
N GLY A 142 0.71 -7.67 -5.44
CA GLY A 142 0.04 -6.71 -6.31
C GLY A 142 -0.61 -7.37 -7.53
N ALA A 143 0.07 -8.34 -8.14
CA ALA A 143 -0.49 -9.11 -9.26
C ALA A 143 -1.70 -9.95 -8.83
N ALA A 144 -1.66 -10.59 -7.66
CA ALA A 144 -2.79 -11.33 -7.11
C ALA A 144 -3.99 -10.41 -6.80
N MET A 145 -3.74 -9.25 -6.22
CA MET A 145 -4.77 -8.24 -5.96
C MET A 145 -5.40 -7.70 -7.24
N ALA A 146 -4.60 -7.43 -8.27
CA ALA A 146 -5.10 -7.00 -9.58
C ALA A 146 -6.00 -8.06 -10.22
N ALA A 147 -5.64 -9.33 -10.15
CA ALA A 147 -6.47 -10.43 -10.64
C ALA A 147 -7.81 -10.52 -9.89
N GLU A 148 -7.80 -10.35 -8.57
CA GLU A 148 -9.03 -10.35 -7.77
C GLU A 148 -9.92 -9.14 -8.09
N LEU A 149 -9.34 -7.94 -8.28
CA LEU A 149 -10.10 -6.77 -8.73
C LEU A 149 -10.76 -6.99 -10.10
N CYS A 150 -10.04 -7.58 -11.04
CA CYS A 150 -10.61 -7.93 -12.35
C CYS A 150 -11.77 -8.91 -12.20
N ARG A 151 -11.63 -9.94 -11.36
CA ARG A 151 -12.70 -10.92 -11.11
C ARG A 151 -13.97 -10.29 -10.51
N ILE A 152 -13.80 -9.37 -9.55
CA ILE A 152 -14.94 -8.64 -8.95
C ILE A 152 -15.58 -7.71 -10.00
N LEU A 153 -14.77 -7.04 -10.82
CA LEU A 153 -15.25 -6.16 -11.90
C LEU A 153 -15.99 -6.94 -12.98
N ASP A 154 -15.56 -8.15 -13.33
CA ASP A 154 -16.26 -9.02 -14.28
C ASP A 154 -17.65 -9.41 -13.76
N GLY A 155 -17.76 -9.74 -12.45
CA GLY A 155 -19.05 -9.96 -11.81
C GLY A 155 -19.96 -8.72 -11.81
N PHE A 156 -19.40 -7.56 -11.51
CA PHE A 156 -20.11 -6.28 -11.57
C PHE A 156 -20.60 -5.97 -12.99
N GLU A 157 -19.82 -6.27 -14.03
CA GLU A 157 -20.20 -6.07 -15.42
C GLU A 157 -21.33 -7.02 -15.85
N ALA A 158 -21.37 -8.25 -15.34
CA ALA A 158 -22.47 -9.17 -15.54
C ALA A 158 -23.80 -8.64 -14.92
N ASP A 159 -23.72 -8.09 -13.69
CA ASP A 159 -24.86 -7.45 -13.04
C ASP A 159 -25.33 -6.22 -13.82
N TYR A 160 -24.38 -5.41 -14.33
CA TYR A 160 -24.65 -4.27 -15.21
C TYR A 160 -25.40 -4.68 -16.50
N MET A 161 -24.99 -5.75 -17.16
CA MET A 161 -25.67 -6.26 -18.36
C MET A 161 -27.08 -6.74 -18.02
N SER A 162 -27.27 -7.39 -16.89
CA SER A 162 -28.59 -7.80 -16.41
C SER A 162 -29.48 -6.59 -16.12
N LEU A 163 -28.91 -5.53 -15.51
CA LEU A 163 -29.60 -4.26 -15.28
C LEU A 163 -30.06 -3.61 -16.59
N CYS A 164 -29.20 -3.54 -17.62
CA CYS A 164 -29.57 -3.00 -18.95
C CYS A 164 -30.75 -3.78 -19.55
N SER A 165 -30.69 -5.10 -19.48
CA SER A 165 -31.78 -5.96 -20.03
C SER A 165 -33.13 -5.72 -19.33
N ILE A 166 -33.12 -5.46 -18.01
CA ILE A 166 -34.35 -5.13 -17.28
C ILE A 166 -34.81 -3.71 -17.65
N ALA A 167 -33.89 -2.75 -17.76
CA ALA A 167 -34.21 -1.36 -18.04
C ALA A 167 -34.90 -1.17 -19.38
N ASP A 168 -34.49 -1.88 -20.43
CA ASP A 168 -35.06 -1.81 -21.76
C ASP A 168 -36.58 -2.12 -21.83
N GLY A 169 -37.11 -2.84 -20.82
CA GLY A 169 -38.54 -3.20 -20.78
C GLY A 169 -39.39 -2.40 -19.78
N VAL A 170 -38.80 -1.51 -18.98
CA VAL A 170 -39.47 -0.88 -17.82
C VAL A 170 -40.73 -0.11 -18.24
N VAL A 171 -40.66 0.73 -19.29
CA VAL A 171 -41.81 1.56 -19.74
C VAL A 171 -42.97 0.70 -20.21
N ALA A 172 -42.71 -0.37 -20.98
CA ALA A 172 -43.71 -1.28 -21.46
C ALA A 172 -44.45 -2.01 -20.33
N ARG A 173 -43.66 -2.53 -19.36
CA ARG A 173 -44.18 -3.21 -18.16
C ARG A 173 -44.99 -2.24 -17.26
N LEU A 174 -44.52 -1.00 -17.14
CA LEU A 174 -45.22 0.04 -16.37
C LEU A 174 -46.57 0.33 -16.98
N ARG A 175 -46.65 0.51 -18.31
CA ARG A 175 -47.89 0.72 -19.03
C ARG A 175 -48.86 -0.42 -18.82
N GLU A 176 -48.41 -1.66 -19.01
CA GLU A 176 -49.24 -2.86 -18.81
C GLU A 176 -49.80 -2.94 -17.41
N LYS A 177 -48.94 -2.77 -16.37
CA LYS A 177 -49.34 -2.79 -14.97
C LYS A 177 -50.34 -1.72 -14.61
N MET A 178 -50.17 -0.50 -15.15
CA MET A 178 -51.10 0.59 -14.92
C MET A 178 -52.44 0.35 -15.62
N THR A 179 -52.42 -0.15 -16.88
CA THR A 179 -53.64 -0.51 -17.60
C THR A 179 -54.48 -1.51 -16.83
N VAL A 180 -53.87 -2.60 -16.33
CA VAL A 180 -54.58 -3.61 -15.55
C VAL A 180 -55.16 -3.01 -14.28
N LYS A 181 -54.35 -2.26 -13.50
CA LYS A 181 -54.75 -1.70 -12.23
C LYS A 181 -55.89 -0.65 -12.35
N VAL A 182 -55.82 0.19 -13.39
CA VAL A 182 -56.87 1.17 -13.66
C VAL A 182 -58.15 0.50 -14.16
N ALA A 183 -58.07 -0.54 -15.00
CA ALA A 183 -59.22 -1.30 -15.43
C ALA A 183 -59.92 -2.00 -14.26
N GLU A 184 -59.21 -2.57 -13.31
CA GLU A 184 -59.74 -3.15 -12.06
C GLU A 184 -60.54 -2.12 -11.22
N LEU A 185 -60.04 -0.88 -11.19
CA LEU A 185 -60.68 0.21 -10.40
C LEU A 185 -61.88 0.84 -11.09
N LEU A 186 -61.88 0.92 -12.42
CA LEU A 186 -62.94 1.54 -13.21
C LEU A 186 -64.21 0.65 -13.37
N GLY A 187 -64.05 -0.67 -13.20
CA GLY A 187 -65.13 -1.62 -13.41
C GLY A 187 -65.72 -1.55 -14.81
N SER A 188 -66.92 -0.97 -14.97
CA SER A 188 -67.63 -0.83 -16.24
C SER A 188 -67.39 0.52 -16.99
N THR A 189 -66.58 1.42 -16.41
CA THR A 189 -66.27 2.73 -17.01
C THR A 189 -65.15 2.60 -18.03
N GLU A 190 -65.29 3.30 -19.15
CA GLU A 190 -64.24 3.30 -20.23
C GLU A 190 -62.96 3.93 -19.72
N LEU A 191 -61.83 3.32 -20.10
CA LEU A 191 -60.50 3.79 -19.79
C LEU A 191 -60.12 4.97 -20.68
N ASP A 192 -59.74 6.11 -20.11
CA ASP A 192 -59.17 7.24 -20.85
C ASP A 192 -57.71 6.93 -21.18
N GLU A 193 -57.45 6.43 -22.41
CA GLU A 193 -56.10 6.06 -22.85
C GLU A 193 -55.14 7.25 -22.91
N ALA A 194 -55.62 8.47 -23.20
CA ALA A 194 -54.80 9.67 -23.30
C ALA A 194 -54.27 10.06 -21.92
N ARG A 195 -55.11 10.00 -20.92
CA ARG A 195 -54.75 10.29 -19.52
C ARG A 195 -53.81 9.21 -18.95
N LEU A 196 -54.07 7.93 -19.28
CA LEU A 196 -53.17 6.85 -18.88
C LEU A 196 -51.77 7.03 -19.51
N ALA A 197 -51.69 7.39 -20.79
CA ALA A 197 -50.42 7.64 -21.47
C ALA A 197 -49.63 8.81 -20.84
N GLN A 198 -50.31 9.89 -20.42
CA GLN A 198 -49.68 11.01 -19.70
C GLN A 198 -49.10 10.58 -18.34
N GLU A 199 -49.86 9.84 -17.54
CA GLU A 199 -49.41 9.35 -16.24
C GLU A 199 -48.22 8.36 -16.39
N VAL A 200 -48.30 7.44 -17.37
CA VAL A 200 -47.18 6.54 -17.69
C VAL A 200 -45.92 7.33 -18.06
N ALA A 201 -46.08 8.38 -18.93
CA ALA A 201 -44.94 9.22 -19.32
C ALA A 201 -44.32 9.97 -18.14
N LEU A 202 -45.10 10.49 -17.20
CA LEU A 202 -44.62 11.16 -15.98
C LEU A 202 -43.85 10.22 -15.06
N ILE A 203 -44.36 9.00 -14.87
CA ILE A 203 -43.71 8.00 -14.02
C ILE A 203 -42.43 7.50 -14.72
N ALA A 204 -42.49 7.23 -16.05
CA ALA A 204 -41.34 6.83 -16.84
C ALA A 204 -40.19 7.86 -16.76
N GLN A 205 -40.53 9.16 -16.82
CA GLN A 205 -39.54 10.24 -16.68
C GLN A 205 -38.90 10.27 -15.27
N ARG A 206 -39.65 9.98 -14.22
CA ARG A 206 -39.11 9.91 -12.86
C ARG A 206 -38.24 8.68 -12.61
N SER A 207 -38.55 7.60 -13.29
CA SER A 207 -37.83 6.31 -13.18
C SER A 207 -36.75 6.14 -14.28
N ASP A 208 -36.48 7.21 -15.05
CA ASP A 208 -35.46 7.15 -16.10
C ASP A 208 -34.08 7.03 -15.50
N ILE A 209 -33.40 5.94 -15.83
CA ILE A 209 -32.06 5.59 -15.39
C ILE A 209 -31.06 5.47 -16.55
N ALA A 210 -31.44 5.88 -17.76
CA ALA A 210 -30.61 5.71 -18.94
C ALA A 210 -29.30 6.49 -18.86
N GLU A 211 -29.31 7.68 -18.27
CA GLU A 211 -28.13 8.50 -18.08
C GLU A 211 -27.17 7.84 -17.08
N GLU A 212 -27.67 7.34 -15.95
CA GLU A 212 -26.88 6.63 -14.94
C GLU A 212 -26.26 5.35 -15.50
N ILE A 213 -27.01 4.60 -16.31
CA ILE A 213 -26.51 3.40 -17.01
C ILE A 213 -25.35 3.78 -17.95
N ALA A 214 -25.52 4.83 -18.77
CA ALA A 214 -24.47 5.28 -19.69
C ALA A 214 -23.21 5.76 -18.95
N ARG A 215 -23.37 6.51 -17.85
CA ARG A 215 -22.24 6.95 -17.00
C ARG A 215 -21.55 5.76 -16.36
N LEU A 216 -22.32 4.82 -15.83
CA LEU A 216 -21.78 3.62 -15.20
C LEU A 216 -20.94 2.79 -16.18
N ARG A 217 -21.39 2.65 -17.45
CA ARG A 217 -20.60 2.01 -18.52
C ARG A 217 -19.25 2.70 -18.71
N SER A 218 -19.27 4.03 -18.81
CA SER A 218 -18.05 4.81 -18.96
C SER A 218 -17.08 4.59 -17.79
N HIS A 219 -17.59 4.52 -16.56
CA HIS A 219 -16.75 4.28 -15.37
C HIS A 219 -16.18 2.86 -15.33
N ILE A 220 -16.96 1.84 -15.74
CA ILE A 220 -16.49 0.46 -15.89
C ILE A 220 -15.31 0.41 -16.87
N ASP A 221 -15.45 1.01 -18.04
CA ASP A 221 -14.41 1.01 -19.08
C ASP A 221 -13.15 1.74 -18.59
N GLN A 222 -13.30 2.87 -17.89
CA GLN A 222 -12.19 3.61 -17.32
C GLN A 222 -11.47 2.82 -16.20
N LEU A 223 -12.23 2.11 -15.38
CA LEU A 223 -11.68 1.28 -14.30
C LEU A 223 -10.87 0.11 -14.88
N ARG A 224 -11.40 -0.58 -15.89
CA ARG A 224 -10.72 -1.66 -16.61
C ARG A 224 -9.43 -1.18 -17.27
N ASN A 225 -9.47 -0.03 -17.94
CA ASN A 225 -8.29 0.58 -18.54
C ASN A 225 -7.24 0.98 -17.49
N ALA A 226 -7.66 1.51 -16.37
CA ALA A 226 -6.75 1.87 -15.29
C ALA A 226 -6.03 0.64 -14.71
N LEU A 227 -6.75 -0.46 -14.47
CA LEU A 227 -6.18 -1.72 -14.00
C LEU A 227 -5.16 -2.31 -14.99
N SER A 228 -5.39 -2.13 -16.30
CA SER A 228 -4.50 -2.63 -17.36
C SER A 228 -3.26 -1.78 -17.56
N ALA A 229 -3.34 -0.45 -17.35
CA ALA A 229 -2.24 0.49 -17.61
C ALA A 229 -1.11 0.39 -16.57
N GLY A 230 -1.39 -0.04 -15.34
CA GLY A 230 -0.37 -0.28 -14.30
C GLY A 230 0.41 0.96 -13.86
N ASP A 231 -0.24 2.12 -13.82
CA ASP A 231 0.37 3.41 -13.47
C ASP A 231 0.68 3.50 -11.96
N SER A 232 1.79 4.13 -11.59
CA SER A 232 2.23 4.29 -10.19
C SER A 232 1.32 5.17 -9.31
N ALA A 233 0.31 5.83 -9.88
CA ALA A 233 -0.68 6.65 -9.17
C ALA A 233 -2.08 6.07 -9.22
N ILE A 234 -2.20 4.78 -9.53
CA ILE A 234 -3.48 4.10 -9.83
C ILE A 234 -4.47 4.17 -8.66
N GLY A 235 -4.02 4.03 -7.41
CA GLY A 235 -4.90 3.95 -6.25
C GLY A 235 -5.87 5.14 -6.09
N ARG A 236 -5.40 6.38 -6.32
CA ARG A 236 -6.27 7.58 -6.26
C ARG A 236 -7.31 7.60 -7.38
N ARG A 237 -6.90 7.17 -8.58
CA ARG A 237 -7.79 7.10 -9.73
C ARG A 237 -8.88 6.03 -9.54
N LEU A 238 -8.50 4.87 -9.00
CA LEU A 238 -9.44 3.81 -8.65
C LEU A 238 -10.45 4.29 -7.60
N ASP A 239 -10.00 4.92 -6.50
CA ASP A 239 -10.90 5.41 -5.45
C ASP A 239 -11.92 6.42 -6.01
N PHE A 240 -11.48 7.35 -6.88
CA PHE A 240 -12.39 8.29 -7.54
C PHE A 240 -13.43 7.57 -8.42
N LEU A 241 -12.99 6.66 -9.30
CA LEU A 241 -13.90 5.92 -10.20
C LEU A 241 -14.89 5.08 -9.40
N LEU A 242 -14.45 4.43 -8.34
CA LEU A 242 -15.32 3.62 -7.47
C LEU A 242 -16.33 4.49 -6.70
N GLN A 243 -15.98 5.73 -6.33
CA GLN A 243 -16.93 6.67 -5.75
C GLN A 243 -18.01 7.08 -6.76
N GLU A 244 -17.63 7.38 -7.99
CA GLU A 244 -18.61 7.70 -9.04
C GLU A 244 -19.50 6.50 -9.37
N MET A 245 -18.93 5.29 -9.52
CA MET A 245 -19.72 4.07 -9.72
C MET A 245 -20.73 3.86 -8.58
N HIS A 246 -20.30 4.04 -7.34
CA HIS A 246 -21.19 3.94 -6.18
C HIS A 246 -22.32 4.97 -6.23
N ARG A 247 -22.03 6.19 -6.68
CA ARG A 247 -23.01 7.26 -6.84
C ARG A 247 -24.06 6.89 -7.90
N GLU A 248 -23.62 6.43 -9.07
CA GLU A 248 -24.55 6.04 -10.16
C GLU A 248 -25.43 4.86 -9.72
N VAL A 249 -24.86 3.84 -9.09
CA VAL A 249 -25.62 2.68 -8.57
C VAL A 249 -26.64 3.12 -7.49
N ASN A 250 -26.29 4.08 -6.62
CA ASN A 250 -27.24 4.64 -5.64
C ASN A 250 -28.38 5.37 -6.31
N THR A 251 -28.10 6.17 -7.35
CA THR A 251 -29.13 6.91 -8.08
C THR A 251 -30.09 5.96 -8.80
N ILE A 252 -29.56 4.93 -9.47
CA ILE A 252 -30.34 3.85 -10.08
C ILE A 252 -31.27 3.22 -9.04
N GLY A 253 -30.70 2.80 -7.89
CA GLY A 253 -31.49 2.16 -6.83
C GLY A 253 -32.56 3.06 -6.22
N SER A 254 -32.37 4.39 -6.22
CA SER A 254 -33.37 5.35 -5.69
C SER A 254 -34.48 5.67 -6.68
N LYS A 255 -34.23 5.53 -7.97
CA LYS A 255 -35.21 5.74 -9.05
C LYS A 255 -35.99 4.46 -9.42
N ALA A 256 -35.50 3.31 -8.99
CA ALA A 256 -36.04 2.01 -9.36
C ALA A 256 -37.24 1.61 -8.50
N ASP A 257 -38.32 1.23 -9.14
CA ASP A 257 -39.52 0.64 -8.49
C ASP A 257 -39.61 -0.88 -8.71
N GLU A 258 -38.75 -1.44 -9.58
CA GLU A 258 -38.73 -2.88 -9.84
C GLU A 258 -37.83 -3.62 -8.88
N ILE A 259 -38.35 -4.68 -8.26
CA ILE A 259 -37.63 -5.52 -7.29
C ILE A 259 -36.34 -6.08 -7.91
N GLY A 260 -36.37 -6.45 -9.19
CA GLY A 260 -35.19 -6.98 -9.92
C GLY A 260 -34.05 -5.94 -10.01
N VAL A 261 -34.38 -4.67 -10.30
CA VAL A 261 -33.41 -3.57 -10.34
C VAL A 261 -32.88 -3.28 -8.94
N ILE A 262 -33.74 -3.24 -7.94
CA ILE A 262 -33.36 -3.00 -6.53
C ILE A 262 -32.38 -4.09 -6.06
N SER A 263 -32.67 -5.36 -6.32
CA SER A 263 -31.80 -6.47 -5.95
C SER A 263 -30.42 -6.36 -6.61
N LEU A 264 -30.37 -6.10 -7.93
CA LEU A 264 -29.10 -5.91 -8.65
C LEU A 264 -28.29 -4.72 -8.10
N THR A 265 -28.94 -3.61 -7.76
CA THR A 265 -28.23 -2.45 -7.18
C THR A 265 -27.61 -2.76 -5.82
N ILE A 266 -28.22 -3.63 -5.03
CA ILE A 266 -27.63 -4.09 -3.76
C ILE A 266 -26.36 -4.91 -4.02
N GLU A 267 -26.40 -5.88 -4.95
CA GLU A 267 -25.21 -6.68 -5.32
C GLU A 267 -24.10 -5.81 -5.90
N MET A 268 -24.45 -4.87 -6.79
CA MET A 268 -23.50 -3.92 -7.37
C MET A 268 -22.88 -3.01 -6.31
N LYS A 269 -23.62 -2.53 -5.31
CA LYS A 269 -23.08 -1.76 -4.18
C LYS A 269 -22.07 -2.59 -3.37
N ASN A 270 -22.40 -3.84 -3.09
CA ASN A 270 -21.51 -4.76 -2.39
C ASN A 270 -20.22 -4.99 -3.19
N ALA A 271 -20.32 -5.16 -4.50
CA ALA A 271 -19.17 -5.32 -5.38
C ALA A 271 -18.27 -4.07 -5.40
N VAL A 272 -18.85 -2.86 -5.50
CA VAL A 272 -18.09 -1.59 -5.40
C VAL A 272 -17.42 -1.46 -4.04
N GLY A 273 -18.08 -1.84 -2.95
CA GLY A 273 -17.50 -1.87 -1.61
C GLY A 273 -16.25 -2.75 -1.54
N ARG A 274 -16.33 -3.98 -2.08
CA ARG A 274 -15.19 -4.92 -2.16
C ARG A 274 -14.06 -4.38 -3.03
N LEU A 275 -14.38 -3.83 -4.20
CA LEU A 275 -13.38 -3.19 -5.08
C LEU A 275 -12.66 -2.06 -4.37
N ARG A 276 -13.37 -1.23 -3.62
CA ARG A 276 -12.80 -0.10 -2.87
C ARG A 276 -11.88 -0.57 -1.76
N GLU A 277 -12.28 -1.57 -0.99
CA GLU A 277 -11.46 -2.14 0.09
C GLU A 277 -10.12 -2.68 -0.46
N GLN A 278 -10.16 -3.44 -1.56
CA GLN A 278 -8.96 -3.96 -2.20
C GLN A 278 -8.08 -2.86 -2.82
N SER A 279 -8.68 -1.80 -3.39
CA SER A 279 -7.94 -0.69 -4.01
C SER A 279 -7.11 0.13 -3.03
N LEU A 280 -7.46 0.13 -1.73
CA LEU A 280 -6.73 0.87 -0.69
C LEU A 280 -5.29 0.36 -0.48
N ASN A 281 -5.00 -0.87 -0.84
CA ASN A 281 -3.69 -1.51 -0.63
C ASN A 281 -2.83 -1.56 -1.92
N ILE A 282 -3.28 -0.89 -3.00
CA ILE A 282 -2.62 -0.89 -4.31
C ILE A 282 -1.89 0.44 -4.56
N GLN A 283 -0.70 0.28 -5.16
CA GLN A 283 0.15 1.38 -5.64
C GLN A 283 0.52 1.17 -7.10
#